data_2a6dba5a6f856f54af7cb4a2cd0d24ae
#
_entry.id   2a6dba5a6f856f54af7cb4a2cd0d24ae
#
_cell.length_a   1.000
_cell.length_b   1.000
_cell.length_c   1.000
_cell.angle_alpha   90.00
_cell.angle_beta   90.00
_cell.angle_gamma   90.00
#
_symmetry.space_group_name_H-M   'P 1'
#
loop_
_entity.id
_entity.type
_entity.pdbx_description
1 polymer ?
#
loop_
_entity_poly.entity_id
_entity_poly.type
_entity_poly.pdbx_seq_one_letter_code
_entity_poly.pdbx_strand_id
1 'polypeptide(L)'
;MMPNNPVQVANWKCGRGLPLMFIAGPCVIESEELVMQVARRLAELSEKKGIQIVFKSSFDKANRTSGDSFRGPGLERGLEILAKVREVTGLPVLTDVHEPSQAEPVARICQILQIPAFLARQTDLVEAVAAATAKHGGIINVKKPQFIAPEDMVHVVKKCEASGNPNVLLTERGTMFGYGRLVNDFRCIPVMQSFGPPVIFDATHSVQLPGGATTGGRREMVPFLSRAAVACGCDGVFFETHPNPDQALSDGPNMVPLAELPTLIDQLSRLRTLVHEFAT
;
A
#
# COMPACT_ATOMS: atom_id res chain seq x y z
N MET A 1 14.86 -10.13 16.84
CA MET A 1 14.08 -11.07 15.98
C MET A 1 14.27 -10.60 14.55
N MET A 2 14.41 -11.48 13.58
CA MET A 2 14.51 -11.06 12.17
C MET A 2 13.12 -10.90 11.59
N PRO A 3 12.89 -9.97 10.64
CA PRO A 3 11.61 -9.86 9.95
C PRO A 3 11.23 -11.16 9.25
N ASN A 4 9.94 -11.46 9.20
CA ASN A 4 9.44 -12.61 8.45
C ASN A 4 9.52 -12.35 6.94
N ASN A 5 10.06 -13.32 6.20
CA ASN A 5 9.99 -13.38 4.75
C ASN A 5 9.90 -14.85 4.33
N PRO A 6 8.75 -15.29 3.81
CA PRO A 6 7.57 -14.48 3.47
C PRO A 6 6.72 -14.09 4.69
N VAL A 7 5.97 -12.99 4.54
CA VAL A 7 4.92 -12.56 5.49
C VAL A 7 3.60 -13.22 5.13
N GLN A 8 2.90 -13.77 6.13
CA GLN A 8 1.57 -14.38 5.94
C GLN A 8 0.49 -13.29 5.90
N VAL A 9 -0.29 -13.24 4.82
CA VAL A 9 -1.41 -12.32 4.61
C VAL A 9 -2.67 -13.13 4.42
N ALA A 10 -3.47 -13.31 5.45
CA ALA A 10 -4.60 -14.23 5.46
C ALA A 10 -4.19 -15.62 4.90
N ASN A 11 -4.79 -16.09 3.81
CA ASN A 11 -4.49 -17.37 3.18
C ASN A 11 -3.29 -17.33 2.21
N TRP A 12 -2.67 -16.17 2.02
CA TRP A 12 -1.61 -15.93 1.07
C TRP A 12 -0.28 -15.59 1.74
N LYS A 13 0.79 -15.60 0.97
CA LYS A 13 2.11 -15.19 1.44
C LYS A 13 2.69 -14.13 0.50
N CYS A 14 3.28 -13.08 1.07
CA CYS A 14 4.02 -12.06 0.34
C CYS A 14 5.51 -12.20 0.65
N GLY A 15 6.37 -12.25 -0.37
CA GLY A 15 7.81 -12.34 -0.17
C GLY A 15 8.58 -12.78 -1.38
N ARG A 16 9.88 -12.88 -1.18
CA ARG A 16 10.83 -13.22 -2.24
C ARG A 16 10.50 -14.57 -2.88
N GLY A 17 10.53 -14.62 -4.19
CA GLY A 17 10.30 -15.86 -4.93
C GLY A 17 8.84 -16.27 -5.06
N LEU A 18 7.88 -15.53 -4.51
CA LEU A 18 6.46 -15.82 -4.57
C LEU A 18 5.74 -15.00 -5.66
N PRO A 19 4.50 -15.36 -6.03
CA PRO A 19 3.64 -14.52 -6.85
C PRO A 19 3.45 -13.14 -6.23
N LEU A 20 3.25 -12.11 -7.08
CA LEU A 20 3.04 -10.75 -6.63
C LEU A 20 1.79 -10.64 -5.75
N MET A 21 1.90 -9.88 -4.67
CA MET A 21 0.75 -9.38 -3.93
C MET A 21 0.32 -8.03 -4.51
N PHE A 22 -0.98 -7.84 -4.73
CA PHE A 22 -1.55 -6.56 -5.15
C PHE A 22 -2.32 -5.93 -4.01
N ILE A 23 -2.02 -4.67 -3.72
CA ILE A 23 -2.81 -3.85 -2.79
C ILE A 23 -3.60 -2.88 -3.68
N ALA A 24 -4.93 -2.92 -3.64
CA ALA A 24 -5.76 -2.12 -4.53
C ALA A 24 -7.05 -1.63 -3.87
N GLY A 25 -7.51 -0.46 -4.27
CA GLY A 25 -8.78 0.13 -3.81
C GLY A 25 -8.82 1.64 -3.98
N PRO A 26 -9.91 2.31 -3.62
CA PRO A 26 -10.02 3.77 -3.73
C PRO A 26 -9.09 4.47 -2.72
N CYS A 27 -8.64 5.65 -3.06
CA CYS A 27 -7.75 6.46 -2.22
C CYS A 27 -8.31 6.65 -0.81
N VAL A 28 -9.59 7.02 -0.73
CA VAL A 28 -10.33 7.30 0.50
C VAL A 28 -11.72 6.70 0.41
N ILE A 29 -12.34 6.41 1.53
CA ILE A 29 -13.76 6.01 1.60
C ILE A 29 -14.61 7.24 1.27
N GLU A 30 -15.09 7.34 0.05
CA GLU A 30 -15.97 8.41 -0.40
C GLU A 30 -17.43 8.12 -0.03
N SER A 31 -17.86 6.87 -0.22
CA SER A 31 -19.13 6.33 0.23
C SER A 31 -19.02 4.81 0.42
N GLU A 32 -19.90 4.24 1.23
CA GLU A 32 -19.98 2.79 1.40
C GLU A 32 -20.31 2.09 0.08
N GLU A 33 -21.19 2.65 -0.73
CA GLU A 33 -21.61 2.09 -2.00
C GLU A 33 -20.43 1.96 -2.97
N LEU A 34 -19.65 3.02 -3.16
CA LEU A 34 -18.47 3.03 -4.02
C LEU A 34 -17.42 2.02 -3.54
N VAL A 35 -17.15 2.02 -2.24
CA VAL A 35 -16.18 1.08 -1.64
C VAL A 35 -16.60 -0.35 -1.87
N MET A 36 -17.87 -0.70 -1.65
CA MET A 36 -18.39 -2.04 -1.88
C MET A 36 -18.39 -2.45 -3.35
N GLN A 37 -18.68 -1.52 -4.26
CA GLN A 37 -18.59 -1.76 -5.71
C GLN A 37 -17.15 -2.15 -6.11
N VAL A 38 -16.17 -1.35 -5.68
CA VAL A 38 -14.75 -1.62 -5.97
C VAL A 38 -14.28 -2.91 -5.31
N ALA A 39 -14.63 -3.13 -4.04
CA ALA A 39 -14.22 -4.32 -3.29
C ALA A 39 -14.75 -5.62 -3.92
N ARG A 40 -16.02 -5.67 -4.32
CA ARG A 40 -16.59 -6.84 -5.03
C ARG A 40 -15.87 -7.10 -6.34
N ARG A 41 -15.60 -6.06 -7.11
CA ARG A 41 -14.88 -6.22 -8.38
C ARG A 41 -13.46 -6.75 -8.21
N LEU A 42 -12.76 -6.30 -7.15
CA LEU A 42 -11.43 -6.81 -6.80
C LEU A 42 -11.49 -8.26 -6.29
N ALA A 43 -12.52 -8.63 -5.53
CA ALA A 43 -12.72 -10.01 -5.08
C ALA A 43 -12.98 -10.96 -6.26
N GLU A 44 -13.86 -10.60 -7.18
CA GLU A 44 -14.10 -11.36 -8.42
C GLU A 44 -12.81 -11.53 -9.24
N LEU A 45 -11.99 -10.47 -9.32
CA LEU A 45 -10.71 -10.54 -10.02
C LEU A 45 -9.73 -11.48 -9.32
N SER A 46 -9.64 -11.39 -7.99
CA SER A 46 -8.80 -12.27 -7.16
C SER A 46 -9.16 -13.73 -7.34
N GLU A 47 -10.44 -14.06 -7.22
CA GLU A 47 -10.96 -15.43 -7.37
C GLU A 47 -10.74 -15.97 -8.80
N LYS A 48 -11.18 -15.20 -9.80
CA LYS A 48 -11.12 -15.62 -11.22
C LYS A 48 -9.69 -15.90 -11.69
N LYS A 49 -8.71 -15.13 -11.19
CA LYS A 49 -7.31 -15.23 -11.63
C LYS A 49 -6.40 -15.98 -10.66
N GLY A 50 -6.89 -16.34 -9.48
CA GLY A 50 -6.07 -16.96 -8.43
C GLY A 50 -4.93 -16.05 -7.93
N ILE A 51 -5.16 -14.74 -7.86
CA ILE A 51 -4.14 -13.75 -7.48
C ILE A 51 -4.42 -13.16 -6.10
N GLN A 52 -3.34 -12.73 -5.43
CA GLN A 52 -3.41 -12.15 -4.10
C GLN A 52 -3.78 -10.67 -4.17
N ILE A 53 -4.98 -10.33 -3.72
CA ILE A 53 -5.43 -8.93 -3.61
C ILE A 53 -5.74 -8.60 -2.15
N VAL A 54 -5.17 -7.48 -1.66
CA VAL A 54 -5.52 -6.83 -0.41
C VAL A 54 -6.33 -5.58 -0.76
N PHE A 55 -7.54 -5.46 -0.20
CA PHE A 55 -8.34 -4.25 -0.39
C PHE A 55 -7.78 -3.10 0.45
N LYS A 56 -7.62 -1.93 -0.14
CA LYS A 56 -7.15 -0.72 0.55
C LYS A 56 -8.13 0.44 0.39
N SER A 57 -8.46 1.09 1.49
CA SER A 57 -9.02 2.43 1.48
C SER A 57 -8.71 3.16 2.78
N SER A 58 -8.56 4.50 2.73
CA SER A 58 -8.32 5.31 3.92
C SER A 58 -9.63 5.78 4.54
N PHE A 59 -9.75 5.73 5.85
CA PHE A 59 -10.90 6.31 6.57
C PHE A 59 -10.73 7.82 6.80
N ASP A 60 -9.50 8.32 6.74
CA ASP A 60 -9.17 9.74 6.85
C ASP A 60 -7.94 10.07 5.98
N LYS A 61 -7.89 11.29 5.49
CA LYS A 61 -6.74 11.90 4.82
C LYS A 61 -6.21 13.04 5.68
N ALA A 62 -5.43 12.70 6.71
CA ALA A 62 -4.97 13.65 7.73
C ALA A 62 -3.96 14.69 7.23
N ASN A 63 -3.31 14.46 6.08
CA ASN A 63 -2.23 15.29 5.54
C ASN A 63 -2.60 16.06 4.26
N ARG A 64 -3.82 16.63 4.21
CA ARG A 64 -4.27 17.43 3.06
C ARG A 64 -3.53 18.76 2.96
N THR A 65 -3.32 19.22 1.72
CA THR A 65 -2.75 20.54 1.43
C THR A 65 -3.71 21.67 1.78
N SER A 66 -5.02 21.47 1.52
CA SER A 66 -6.09 22.42 1.89
C SER A 66 -6.95 21.88 3.00
N GLY A 67 -7.31 22.75 3.97
CA GLY A 67 -8.23 22.40 5.05
C GLY A 67 -9.67 22.06 4.60
N ASP A 68 -10.06 22.53 3.42
CA ASP A 68 -11.38 22.29 2.84
C ASP A 68 -11.46 20.99 2.00
N SER A 69 -10.34 20.26 1.84
CA SER A 69 -10.31 19.03 1.08
C SER A 69 -11.09 17.91 1.77
N PHE A 70 -11.75 17.05 0.97
CA PHE A 70 -12.44 15.88 1.49
C PHE A 70 -11.47 14.97 2.25
N ARG A 71 -11.85 14.59 3.48
CA ARG A 71 -11.00 13.79 4.37
C ARG A 71 -11.43 12.33 4.49
N GLY A 72 -12.68 12.02 4.30
CA GLY A 72 -13.25 10.70 4.54
C GLY A 72 -14.28 10.69 5.67
N PRO A 73 -14.85 9.52 6.01
CA PRO A 73 -15.92 9.39 7.00
C PRO A 73 -15.43 9.42 8.46
N GLY A 74 -14.13 9.44 8.70
CA GLY A 74 -13.53 9.30 10.02
C GLY A 74 -13.37 7.85 10.48
N LEU A 75 -12.76 7.67 11.66
CA LEU A 75 -12.32 6.38 12.16
C LEU A 75 -13.48 5.38 12.34
N GLU A 76 -14.48 5.72 13.15
CA GLU A 76 -15.56 4.80 13.53
C GLU A 76 -16.32 4.30 12.30
N ARG A 77 -16.85 5.24 11.51
CA ARG A 77 -17.61 4.89 10.30
C ARG A 77 -16.72 4.20 9.25
N GLY A 78 -15.48 4.62 9.12
CA GLY A 78 -14.54 3.99 8.22
C GLY A 78 -14.27 2.52 8.58
N LEU A 79 -14.10 2.20 9.86
CA LEU A 79 -13.89 0.84 10.32
C LEU A 79 -15.12 -0.06 10.12
N GLU A 80 -16.33 0.46 10.32
CA GLU A 80 -17.56 -0.29 10.00
C GLU A 80 -17.60 -0.70 8.52
N ILE A 81 -17.30 0.25 7.62
CA ILE A 81 -17.29 -0.01 6.18
C ILE A 81 -16.19 -1.02 5.81
N LEU A 82 -14.98 -0.89 6.37
CA LEU A 82 -13.89 -1.83 6.11
C LEU A 82 -14.16 -3.23 6.66
N ALA A 83 -14.80 -3.33 7.84
CA ALA A 83 -15.26 -4.60 8.38
C ALA A 83 -16.27 -5.29 7.44
N LYS A 84 -17.22 -4.53 6.91
CA LYS A 84 -18.21 -5.02 5.94
C LYS A 84 -17.55 -5.48 4.62
N VAL A 85 -16.54 -4.75 4.13
CA VAL A 85 -15.75 -5.20 2.96
C VAL A 85 -15.17 -6.59 3.22
N ARG A 86 -14.47 -6.76 4.35
CA ARG A 86 -13.85 -8.02 4.73
C ARG A 86 -14.87 -9.15 4.85
N GLU A 87 -16.00 -8.91 5.50
CA GLU A 87 -17.08 -9.89 5.68
C GLU A 87 -17.69 -10.34 4.36
N VAL A 88 -18.02 -9.38 3.47
CA VAL A 88 -18.73 -9.66 2.21
C VAL A 88 -17.83 -10.23 1.13
N THR A 89 -16.55 -9.82 1.09
CA THR A 89 -15.64 -10.16 -0.02
C THR A 89 -14.59 -11.21 0.36
N GLY A 90 -14.33 -11.42 1.64
CA GLY A 90 -13.24 -12.27 2.10
C GLY A 90 -11.84 -11.70 1.86
N LEU A 91 -11.69 -10.52 1.22
CA LEU A 91 -10.40 -9.90 0.99
C LEU A 91 -9.78 -9.41 2.31
N PRO A 92 -8.46 -9.60 2.50
CA PRO A 92 -7.75 -8.89 3.54
C PRO A 92 -7.86 -7.38 3.32
N VAL A 93 -7.90 -6.62 4.41
CA VAL A 93 -8.10 -5.16 4.36
C VAL A 93 -6.90 -4.43 4.90
N LEU A 94 -6.53 -3.35 4.23
CA LEU A 94 -5.49 -2.40 4.61
C LEU A 94 -6.08 -1.00 4.74
N THR A 95 -5.72 -0.29 5.80
CA THR A 95 -5.94 1.16 5.92
C THR A 95 -4.74 1.85 6.56
N ASP A 96 -4.59 3.14 6.32
CA ASP A 96 -3.56 3.95 6.96
C ASP A 96 -4.03 4.47 8.32
N VAL A 97 -3.07 4.64 9.24
CA VAL A 97 -3.23 5.20 10.58
C VAL A 97 -2.31 6.39 10.75
N HIS A 98 -2.76 7.40 11.52
CA HIS A 98 -2.08 8.68 11.63
C HIS A 98 -1.66 9.02 13.08
N GLU A 99 -2.29 8.38 14.06
CA GLU A 99 -2.07 8.59 15.49
C GLU A 99 -1.96 7.26 16.25
N PRO A 100 -1.15 7.18 17.32
CA PRO A 100 -1.01 5.96 18.13
C PRO A 100 -2.34 5.41 18.65
N SER A 101 -3.29 6.29 19.00
CA SER A 101 -4.63 5.93 19.51
C SER A 101 -5.47 5.14 18.51
N GLN A 102 -5.21 5.27 17.22
CA GLN A 102 -5.92 4.56 16.14
C GLN A 102 -5.43 3.13 15.95
N ALA A 103 -4.23 2.79 16.43
CA ALA A 103 -3.59 1.50 16.14
C ALA A 103 -4.41 0.31 16.62
N GLU A 104 -4.85 0.31 17.88
CA GLU A 104 -5.59 -0.82 18.47
C GLU A 104 -6.97 -1.03 17.83
N PRO A 105 -7.87 -0.02 17.67
CA PRO A 105 -9.16 -0.23 17.02
C PRO A 105 -9.01 -0.67 15.56
N VAL A 106 -8.03 -0.14 14.81
CA VAL A 106 -7.80 -0.53 13.41
C VAL A 106 -7.27 -1.95 13.31
N ALA A 107 -6.36 -2.39 14.18
CA ALA A 107 -5.77 -3.73 14.16
C ALA A 107 -6.79 -4.85 14.41
N ARG A 108 -7.91 -4.57 15.08
CA ARG A 108 -9.01 -5.54 15.25
C ARG A 108 -9.76 -5.85 13.95
N ILE A 109 -9.76 -4.91 13.02
CA ILE A 109 -10.54 -5.01 11.78
C ILE A 109 -9.61 -5.31 10.59
N CYS A 110 -8.51 -4.57 10.44
CA CYS A 110 -7.64 -4.62 9.29
C CYS A 110 -6.46 -5.57 9.51
N GLN A 111 -6.15 -6.39 8.52
CA GLN A 111 -5.00 -7.30 8.54
C GLN A 111 -3.68 -6.57 8.37
N ILE A 112 -3.69 -5.45 7.65
CA ILE A 112 -2.50 -4.64 7.41
C ILE A 112 -2.78 -3.20 7.83
N LEU A 113 -1.97 -2.67 8.73
CA LEU A 113 -1.96 -1.26 9.11
C LEU A 113 -0.82 -0.56 8.38
N GLN A 114 -1.15 0.53 7.69
CA GLN A 114 -0.17 1.29 6.93
C GLN A 114 0.22 2.57 7.66
N ILE A 115 1.53 2.81 7.75
CA ILE A 115 2.09 4.10 8.17
C ILE A 115 2.40 4.92 6.92
N PRO A 116 1.76 6.09 6.74
CA PRO A 116 2.05 7.01 5.65
C PRO A 116 3.51 7.47 5.65
N ALA A 117 4.03 7.82 4.46
CA ALA A 117 5.43 8.17 4.27
C ALA A 117 5.90 9.30 5.20
N PHE A 118 5.13 10.37 5.34
CA PHE A 118 5.51 11.50 6.22
C PHE A 118 5.60 11.12 7.71
N LEU A 119 4.91 10.06 8.14
CA LEU A 119 4.83 9.63 9.53
C LEU A 119 5.77 8.46 9.87
N ALA A 120 6.50 7.93 8.90
CA ALA A 120 7.34 6.73 9.09
C ALA A 120 8.50 6.94 10.09
N ARG A 121 8.82 8.18 10.46
CA ARG A 121 9.81 8.50 11.49
C ARG A 121 9.23 8.71 12.89
N GLN A 122 7.92 8.79 13.04
CA GLN A 122 7.25 8.98 14.32
C GLN A 122 7.36 7.71 15.17
N THR A 123 8.28 7.69 16.12
CA THR A 123 8.60 6.49 16.91
C THR A 123 7.37 5.95 17.63
N ASP A 124 6.64 6.80 18.36
CA ASP A 124 5.47 6.39 19.13
C ASP A 124 4.37 5.77 18.23
N LEU A 125 4.18 6.31 17.02
CA LEU A 125 3.23 5.76 16.07
C LEU A 125 3.68 4.39 15.55
N VAL A 126 4.95 4.25 15.16
CA VAL A 126 5.51 2.98 14.67
C VAL A 126 5.39 1.90 15.72
N GLU A 127 5.78 2.20 16.97
CA GLU A 127 5.73 1.25 18.09
C GLU A 127 4.29 0.86 18.44
N ALA A 128 3.36 1.82 18.51
CA ALA A 128 1.96 1.54 18.77
C ALA A 128 1.33 0.66 17.69
N VAL A 129 1.61 0.94 16.41
CA VAL A 129 1.10 0.13 15.29
C VAL A 129 1.72 -1.27 15.28
N ALA A 130 3.03 -1.38 15.51
CA ALA A 130 3.70 -2.67 15.57
C ALA A 130 3.18 -3.52 16.72
N ALA A 131 3.00 -2.96 17.93
CA ALA A 131 2.47 -3.66 19.08
C ALA A 131 1.00 -4.11 18.86
N ALA A 132 0.15 -3.22 18.33
CA ALA A 132 -1.24 -3.55 18.04
C ALA A 132 -1.36 -4.65 16.98
N THR A 133 -0.59 -4.55 15.89
CA THR A 133 -0.59 -5.58 14.83
C THR A 133 -0.02 -6.91 15.33
N ALA A 134 1.03 -6.91 16.15
CA ALA A 134 1.55 -8.13 16.78
C ALA A 134 0.48 -8.85 17.62
N LYS A 135 -0.24 -8.09 18.44
CA LYS A 135 -1.31 -8.62 19.32
C LYS A 135 -2.45 -9.28 18.54
N HIS A 136 -2.78 -8.76 17.37
CA HIS A 136 -3.89 -9.26 16.55
C HIS A 136 -3.43 -10.14 15.36
N GLY A 137 -2.15 -10.53 15.32
CA GLY A 137 -1.61 -11.35 14.23
C GLY A 137 -1.57 -10.64 12.87
N GLY A 138 -1.54 -9.31 12.89
CA GLY A 138 -1.55 -8.46 11.71
C GLY A 138 -0.15 -8.07 11.23
N ILE A 139 -0.12 -7.21 10.22
CA ILE A 139 1.05 -6.78 9.49
C ILE A 139 1.17 -5.26 9.57
N ILE A 140 2.37 -4.74 9.72
CA ILE A 140 2.66 -3.33 9.56
C ILE A 140 3.28 -3.08 8.17
N ASN A 141 2.68 -2.18 7.40
CA ASN A 141 3.25 -1.69 6.14
C ASN A 141 3.76 -0.25 6.32
N VAL A 142 5.05 -0.03 6.12
CA VAL A 142 5.64 1.30 6.28
C VAL A 142 6.06 1.87 4.93
N LYS A 143 5.48 3.00 4.54
CA LYS A 143 5.87 3.71 3.31
C LYS A 143 7.17 4.47 3.54
N LYS A 144 8.16 4.23 2.66
CA LYS A 144 9.42 4.97 2.70
C LYS A 144 9.16 6.46 2.45
N PRO A 145 9.58 7.36 3.36
CA PRO A 145 9.53 8.80 3.13
C PRO A 145 10.30 9.22 1.88
N GLN A 146 9.80 10.24 1.20
CA GLN A 146 10.42 10.79 -0.01
C GLN A 146 11.81 11.40 0.23
N PHE A 147 12.12 11.72 1.50
CA PHE A 147 13.33 12.41 1.93
C PHE A 147 14.31 11.51 2.70
N ILE A 148 14.04 10.21 2.81
CA ILE A 148 14.90 9.23 3.51
C ILE A 148 15.58 8.32 2.50
N ALA A 149 16.86 8.04 2.72
CA ALA A 149 17.59 7.02 1.99
C ALA A 149 17.01 5.63 2.27
N PRO A 150 17.00 4.71 1.29
CA PRO A 150 16.47 3.35 1.49
C PRO A 150 17.20 2.60 2.61
N GLU A 151 18.49 2.87 2.82
CA GLU A 151 19.32 2.29 3.88
C GLU A 151 18.80 2.62 5.28
N ASP A 152 18.23 3.82 5.47
CA ASP A 152 17.71 4.26 6.76
C ASP A 152 16.39 3.57 7.14
N MET A 153 15.75 2.87 6.20
CA MET A 153 14.54 2.08 6.50
C MET A 153 14.82 0.91 7.44
N VAL A 154 16.07 0.51 7.62
CA VAL A 154 16.46 -0.49 8.63
C VAL A 154 16.06 -0.05 10.04
N HIS A 155 16.05 1.26 10.33
CA HIS A 155 15.71 1.76 11.65
C HIS A 155 14.22 1.57 12.00
N VAL A 156 13.32 1.73 11.02
CA VAL A 156 11.91 1.48 11.25
C VAL A 156 11.63 -0.02 11.41
N VAL A 157 12.31 -0.86 10.65
CA VAL A 157 12.23 -2.32 10.81
C VAL A 157 12.61 -2.73 12.23
N LYS A 158 13.75 -2.23 12.75
CA LYS A 158 14.19 -2.51 14.13
C LYS A 158 13.19 -2.05 15.19
N LYS A 159 12.49 -0.93 15.00
CA LYS A 159 11.42 -0.49 15.91
C LYS A 159 10.26 -1.46 15.91
N CYS A 160 9.83 -1.94 14.74
CA CYS A 160 8.76 -2.94 14.64
C CYS A 160 9.14 -4.24 15.34
N GLU A 161 10.36 -4.73 15.13
CA GLU A 161 10.88 -5.94 15.80
C GLU A 161 10.95 -5.77 17.33
N ALA A 162 11.45 -4.62 17.80
CA ALA A 162 11.54 -4.30 19.23
C ALA A 162 10.15 -4.25 19.88
N SER A 163 9.11 -3.86 19.12
CA SER A 163 7.71 -3.84 19.55
C SER A 163 7.00 -5.20 19.37
N GLY A 164 7.75 -6.26 18.99
CA GLY A 164 7.26 -7.64 18.94
C GLY A 164 6.61 -8.05 17.62
N ASN A 165 6.66 -7.21 16.56
CA ASN A 165 6.09 -7.59 15.27
C ASN A 165 7.16 -7.83 14.19
N PRO A 166 7.45 -9.10 13.82
CA PRO A 166 8.31 -9.42 12.70
C PRO A 166 7.59 -9.36 11.32
N ASN A 167 6.27 -9.16 11.28
CA ASN A 167 5.48 -9.09 10.05
C ASN A 167 5.48 -7.66 9.51
N VAL A 168 6.55 -7.31 8.83
CA VAL A 168 6.78 -5.96 8.29
C VAL A 168 6.79 -6.01 6.77
N LEU A 169 6.12 -5.06 6.13
CA LEU A 169 6.26 -4.73 4.71
C LEU A 169 6.86 -3.33 4.60
N LEU A 170 7.74 -3.13 3.64
CA LEU A 170 8.24 -1.81 3.27
C LEU A 170 7.67 -1.41 1.91
N THR A 171 7.33 -0.13 1.75
CA THR A 171 6.76 0.36 0.48
C THR A 171 7.58 1.51 -0.08
N GLU A 172 8.16 1.31 -1.28
CA GLU A 172 8.77 2.38 -2.08
C GLU A 172 7.67 3.19 -2.80
N ARG A 173 7.80 4.53 -2.79
CA ARG A 173 6.81 5.43 -3.39
C ARG A 173 7.41 6.69 -4.04
N GLY A 174 8.68 6.66 -4.36
CA GLY A 174 9.41 7.77 -4.96
C GLY A 174 10.13 8.67 -3.94
N THR A 175 11.10 9.39 -4.46
CA THR A 175 11.98 10.29 -3.72
C THR A 175 11.86 11.70 -4.28
N MET A 176 11.98 12.71 -3.42
CA MET A 176 12.08 14.12 -3.82
C MET A 176 13.37 14.38 -4.60
N PHE A 177 13.58 15.59 -5.07
CA PHE A 177 14.77 16.06 -5.79
C PHE A 177 14.87 15.72 -7.27
N GLY A 178 13.76 15.33 -7.93
CA GLY A 178 13.73 15.07 -9.37
C GLY A 178 12.94 16.12 -10.15
N TYR A 179 13.56 17.11 -10.77
CA TYR A 179 12.98 18.04 -11.79
C TYR A 179 11.53 18.50 -11.51
N GLY A 180 11.18 18.85 -10.26
CA GLY A 180 9.82 19.21 -9.86
C GLY A 180 8.83 18.05 -9.81
N ARG A 181 9.31 16.81 -9.81
CA ARG A 181 8.54 15.58 -9.70
C ARG A 181 9.27 14.56 -8.83
N LEU A 182 8.58 13.50 -8.44
CA LEU A 182 9.20 12.38 -7.75
C LEU A 182 10.04 11.54 -8.73
N VAL A 183 11.13 10.98 -8.22
CA VAL A 183 12.00 10.04 -8.94
C VAL A 183 11.95 8.69 -8.23
N ASN A 184 11.82 7.61 -9.00
CA ASN A 184 11.94 6.25 -8.50
C ASN A 184 13.36 5.73 -8.75
N ASP A 185 14.12 5.57 -7.70
CA ASP A 185 15.36 4.82 -7.72
C ASP A 185 15.05 3.36 -7.40
N PHE A 186 14.96 2.51 -8.42
CA PHE A 186 14.60 1.10 -8.24
C PHE A 186 15.65 0.28 -7.47
N ARG A 187 16.85 0.81 -7.24
CA ARG A 187 17.84 0.22 -6.33
C ARG A 187 17.32 0.18 -4.89
N CYS A 188 16.36 1.05 -4.55
CA CYS A 188 15.67 1.03 -3.26
C CYS A 188 15.06 -0.35 -2.95
N ILE A 189 14.59 -1.09 -3.96
CA ILE A 189 13.93 -2.38 -3.78
C ILE A 189 14.89 -3.41 -3.18
N PRO A 190 16.00 -3.80 -3.86
CA PRO A 190 16.93 -4.78 -3.30
C PRO A 190 17.63 -4.29 -2.02
N VAL A 191 17.87 -2.98 -1.87
CA VAL A 191 18.43 -2.42 -0.63
C VAL A 191 17.48 -2.67 0.53
N MET A 192 16.21 -2.32 0.43
CA MET A 192 15.23 -2.55 1.50
C MET A 192 14.95 -4.03 1.74
N GLN A 193 14.97 -4.88 0.70
CA GLN A 193 14.83 -6.33 0.84
C GLN A 193 16.02 -6.96 1.61
N SER A 194 17.20 -6.34 1.58
CA SER A 194 18.35 -6.83 2.32
C SER A 194 18.19 -6.78 3.85
N PHE A 195 17.23 -6.00 4.35
CA PHE A 195 16.89 -5.93 5.78
C PHE A 195 15.92 -7.03 6.22
N GLY A 196 15.43 -7.83 5.28
CA GLY A 196 14.52 -8.96 5.53
C GLY A 196 13.09 -8.77 5.02
N PRO A 197 12.39 -7.65 5.25
CA PRO A 197 10.99 -7.49 4.87
C PRO A 197 10.75 -7.63 3.37
N PRO A 198 9.57 -8.13 2.94
CA PRO A 198 9.10 -7.96 1.58
C PRO A 198 8.92 -6.48 1.23
N VAL A 199 9.16 -6.13 -0.04
CA VAL A 199 9.09 -4.75 -0.53
C VAL A 199 7.96 -4.60 -1.56
N ILE A 200 7.07 -3.67 -1.28
CA ILE A 200 5.95 -3.26 -2.14
C ILE A 200 6.34 -2.02 -2.93
N PHE A 201 5.95 -1.94 -4.18
CA PHE A 201 6.07 -0.73 -4.98
C PHE A 201 4.72 -0.02 -5.09
N ASP A 202 4.64 1.22 -4.61
CA ASP A 202 3.47 2.08 -4.74
C ASP A 202 3.51 2.81 -6.09
N ALA A 203 2.80 2.27 -7.06
CA ALA A 203 2.78 2.79 -8.42
C ALA A 203 1.96 4.07 -8.55
N THR A 204 0.97 4.28 -7.68
CA THR A 204 0.08 5.45 -7.71
C THR A 204 0.78 6.69 -7.18
N HIS A 205 1.34 6.61 -5.97
CA HIS A 205 1.96 7.79 -5.35
C HIS A 205 3.35 8.12 -5.92
N SER A 206 3.96 7.20 -6.65
CA SER A 206 5.21 7.44 -7.40
C SER A 206 5.05 8.42 -8.56
N VAL A 207 3.84 8.60 -9.08
CA VAL A 207 3.56 9.49 -10.21
C VAL A 207 2.91 10.81 -9.80
N GLN A 208 2.81 11.09 -8.49
CA GLN A 208 2.31 12.36 -7.97
C GLN A 208 3.21 13.52 -8.43
N LEU A 209 2.57 14.63 -8.78
CA LEU A 209 3.22 15.91 -9.00
C LEU A 209 2.99 16.77 -7.75
N PRO A 210 4.03 16.96 -6.93
CA PRO A 210 3.92 17.80 -5.74
C PRO A 210 3.74 19.28 -6.15
N GLY A 211 2.91 19.99 -5.41
CA GLY A 211 2.64 21.42 -5.61
C GLY A 211 1.24 21.71 -6.18
N GLY A 212 0.76 22.94 -5.97
CA GLY A 212 -0.58 23.37 -6.35
C GLY A 212 -1.63 23.21 -5.24
N ALA A 213 -2.85 23.67 -5.49
CA ALA A 213 -3.97 23.58 -4.55
C ALA A 213 -4.50 22.15 -4.40
N THR A 214 -4.28 21.30 -5.41
CA THR A 214 -4.66 19.88 -5.43
C THR A 214 -3.46 19.05 -5.91
N THR A 215 -3.37 17.80 -5.45
CA THR A 215 -2.34 16.87 -5.91
C THR A 215 -2.53 16.57 -7.38
N GLY A 216 -1.56 16.97 -8.20
CA GLY A 216 -1.45 16.57 -9.61
C GLY A 216 -0.86 15.18 -9.76
N GLY A 217 -0.88 14.64 -10.99
CA GLY A 217 -0.32 13.33 -11.25
C GLY A 217 -0.19 13.01 -12.73
N ARG A 218 0.50 11.89 -12.98
CA ARG A 218 0.78 11.39 -14.34
C ARG A 218 0.39 9.91 -14.43
N ARG A 219 -0.91 9.64 -14.37
CA ARG A 219 -1.51 8.28 -14.44
C ARG A 219 -0.92 7.43 -15.57
N GLU A 220 -0.64 8.04 -16.70
CA GLU A 220 -0.05 7.37 -17.88
C GLU A 220 1.32 6.73 -17.59
N MET A 221 2.01 7.17 -16.55
CA MET A 221 3.31 6.60 -16.15
C MET A 221 3.21 5.38 -15.24
N VAL A 222 2.04 5.13 -14.65
CA VAL A 222 1.82 3.99 -13.72
C VAL A 222 2.21 2.65 -14.35
N PRO A 223 1.80 2.30 -15.58
CA PRO A 223 2.19 1.02 -16.17
C PRO A 223 3.70 0.87 -16.43
N PHE A 224 4.39 1.97 -16.73
CA PHE A 224 5.84 1.94 -16.97
C PHE A 224 6.61 1.69 -15.68
N LEU A 225 6.30 2.44 -14.62
CA LEU A 225 6.99 2.31 -13.35
C LEU A 225 6.66 0.99 -12.65
N SER A 226 5.44 0.50 -12.75
CA SER A 226 5.05 -0.81 -12.21
C SER A 226 5.85 -1.94 -12.84
N ARG A 227 6.00 -1.94 -14.17
CA ARG A 227 6.80 -2.95 -14.87
C ARG A 227 8.27 -2.87 -14.48
N ALA A 228 8.83 -1.66 -14.37
CA ALA A 228 10.22 -1.48 -13.92
C ALA A 228 10.44 -2.00 -12.49
N ALA A 229 9.51 -1.72 -11.57
CA ALA A 229 9.58 -2.21 -10.19
C ALA A 229 9.50 -3.74 -10.11
N VAL A 230 8.62 -4.37 -10.89
CA VAL A 230 8.51 -5.84 -10.96
C VAL A 230 9.77 -6.44 -11.57
N ALA A 231 10.34 -5.83 -12.61
CA ALA A 231 11.62 -6.25 -13.19
C ALA A 231 12.77 -6.15 -12.18
N CYS A 232 12.75 -5.19 -11.27
CA CYS A 232 13.70 -5.05 -10.16
C CYS A 232 13.41 -5.99 -8.98
N GLY A 233 12.34 -6.80 -9.03
CA GLY A 233 12.07 -7.86 -8.06
C GLY A 233 11.24 -7.45 -6.84
N CYS A 234 10.41 -6.40 -6.91
CA CYS A 234 9.48 -6.09 -5.81
C CYS A 234 8.53 -7.27 -5.53
N ASP A 235 8.09 -7.41 -4.27
CA ASP A 235 7.26 -8.54 -3.82
C ASP A 235 5.77 -8.28 -3.96
N GLY A 236 5.38 -7.04 -4.23
CA GLY A 236 4.02 -6.65 -4.51
C GLY A 236 3.92 -5.26 -5.11
N VAL A 237 2.72 -4.91 -5.58
CA VAL A 237 2.43 -3.60 -6.19
C VAL A 237 1.17 -3.02 -5.57
N PHE A 238 1.24 -1.73 -5.24
CA PHE A 238 0.13 -0.96 -4.69
C PHE A 238 -0.46 -0.06 -5.77
N PHE A 239 -1.79 -0.10 -5.91
CA PHE A 239 -2.56 0.76 -6.81
C PHE A 239 -3.71 1.42 -6.09
N GLU A 240 -3.90 2.71 -6.29
CA GLU A 240 -5.22 3.30 -6.10
C GLU A 240 -6.02 3.17 -7.39
N THR A 241 -7.28 2.78 -7.28
CA THR A 241 -8.19 2.55 -8.40
C THR A 241 -9.59 3.05 -8.08
N HIS A 242 -10.28 3.53 -9.11
CA HIS A 242 -11.61 4.09 -8.98
C HIS A 242 -12.42 3.79 -10.25
N PRO A 243 -13.74 3.58 -10.21
CA PRO A 243 -14.57 3.37 -11.41
C PRO A 243 -14.46 4.53 -12.40
N ASN A 244 -14.40 5.76 -11.90
CA ASN A 244 -14.16 6.97 -12.68
C ASN A 244 -13.17 7.90 -11.95
N PRO A 245 -11.85 7.74 -12.16
CA PRO A 245 -10.83 8.50 -11.44
C PRO A 245 -10.96 10.03 -11.55
N ASP A 246 -11.50 10.53 -12.64
CA ASP A 246 -11.64 11.98 -12.86
C ASP A 246 -12.73 12.61 -11.97
N GLN A 247 -13.59 11.79 -11.36
CA GLN A 247 -14.61 12.20 -10.38
C GLN A 247 -14.20 11.90 -8.94
N ALA A 248 -13.05 11.28 -8.71
CA ALA A 248 -12.60 10.92 -7.39
C ALA A 248 -12.32 12.16 -6.52
N LEU A 249 -12.72 12.09 -5.25
CA LEU A 249 -12.55 13.19 -4.29
C LEU A 249 -11.11 13.35 -3.79
N SER A 250 -10.22 12.39 -4.11
CA SER A 250 -8.81 12.40 -3.73
C SER A 250 -7.97 11.69 -4.79
N ASP A 251 -6.79 12.22 -5.10
CA ASP A 251 -5.72 11.62 -5.93
C ASP A 251 -6.15 11.09 -7.32
N GLY A 252 -7.28 11.55 -7.84
CA GLY A 252 -7.83 11.12 -9.12
C GLY A 252 -6.82 11.08 -10.28
N PRO A 253 -5.96 12.12 -10.47
CA PRO A 253 -4.95 12.14 -11.54
C PRO A 253 -3.92 11.01 -11.49
N ASN A 254 -3.81 10.28 -10.37
CA ASN A 254 -2.85 9.21 -10.17
C ASN A 254 -3.48 7.80 -10.22
N MET A 255 -4.81 7.72 -10.11
CA MET A 255 -5.51 6.44 -10.01
C MET A 255 -5.61 5.71 -11.33
N VAL A 256 -5.47 4.40 -11.29
CA VAL A 256 -5.78 3.50 -12.42
C VAL A 256 -7.30 3.33 -12.53
N PRO A 257 -7.91 3.51 -13.71
CA PRO A 257 -9.30 3.14 -13.91
C PRO A 257 -9.55 1.68 -13.55
N LEU A 258 -10.60 1.41 -12.77
CA LEU A 258 -10.90 0.05 -12.31
C LEU A 258 -11.06 -0.95 -13.47
N ALA A 259 -11.54 -0.48 -14.61
CA ALA A 259 -11.70 -1.30 -15.82
C ALA A 259 -10.35 -1.70 -16.46
N GLU A 260 -9.30 -0.94 -16.26
CA GLU A 260 -7.96 -1.18 -16.84
C GLU A 260 -7.07 -2.03 -15.92
N LEU A 261 -7.35 -2.03 -14.62
CA LEU A 261 -6.53 -2.70 -13.61
C LEU A 261 -6.31 -4.20 -13.90
N PRO A 262 -7.32 -5.00 -14.35
CA PRO A 262 -7.13 -6.42 -14.65
C PRO A 262 -6.07 -6.69 -15.72
N THR A 263 -5.99 -5.85 -16.74
CA THR A 263 -5.00 -5.96 -17.83
C THR A 263 -3.59 -5.67 -17.31
N LEU A 264 -3.46 -4.63 -16.49
CA LEU A 264 -2.18 -4.27 -15.89
C LEU A 264 -1.68 -5.37 -14.94
N ILE A 265 -2.54 -5.91 -14.10
CA ILE A 265 -2.22 -7.03 -13.20
C ILE A 265 -1.73 -8.26 -13.99
N ASP A 266 -2.37 -8.62 -15.10
CA ASP A 266 -1.93 -9.73 -15.95
C ASP A 266 -0.53 -9.51 -16.51
N GLN A 267 -0.24 -8.30 -16.99
CA GLN A 267 1.08 -7.96 -17.51
C GLN A 267 2.16 -8.10 -16.42
N LEU A 268 1.88 -7.60 -15.22
CA LEU A 268 2.82 -7.66 -14.11
C LEU A 268 3.03 -9.09 -13.60
N SER A 269 1.97 -9.88 -13.52
CA SER A 269 2.06 -11.29 -13.11
C SER A 269 2.91 -12.12 -14.09
N ARG A 270 2.73 -11.91 -15.40
CA ARG A 270 3.56 -12.54 -16.44
C ARG A 270 5.02 -12.09 -16.35
N LEU A 271 5.25 -10.79 -16.14
CA LEU A 271 6.61 -10.26 -15.96
C LEU A 271 7.27 -10.87 -14.72
N ARG A 272 6.54 -11.02 -13.61
CA ARG A 272 7.04 -11.67 -12.39
C ARG A 272 7.51 -13.09 -12.66
N THR A 273 6.75 -13.88 -13.42
CA THR A 273 7.14 -15.25 -13.81
C THR A 273 8.46 -15.24 -14.58
N LEU A 274 8.58 -14.36 -15.57
CA LEU A 274 9.82 -14.23 -16.37
C LEU A 274 11.03 -13.82 -15.51
N VAL A 275 10.86 -12.87 -14.59
CA VAL A 275 11.93 -12.44 -13.68
C VAL A 275 12.41 -13.57 -12.78
N HIS A 276 11.51 -14.46 -12.35
CA HIS A 276 11.88 -15.65 -11.57
C HIS A 276 12.77 -16.61 -12.35
N GLU A 277 12.52 -16.80 -13.64
CA GLU A 277 13.35 -17.66 -14.50
C GLU A 277 14.79 -17.17 -14.60
N PHE A 278 15.04 -15.85 -14.46
CA PHE A 278 16.39 -15.28 -14.46
C PHE A 278 17.12 -15.41 -13.12
N ALA A 279 16.38 -15.62 -12.03
CA ALA A 279 16.94 -15.71 -10.68
C ALA A 279 17.32 -17.14 -10.26
N THR A 280 16.94 -18.13 -11.06
CA THR A 280 17.27 -19.56 -10.90
C THR A 280 18.46 -19.93 -11.76
#